data_eea4a04d870cb9cb43886939096e97d2
#
_entry.id   eea4a04d870cb9cb43886939096e97d2
#
_cell.length_a   1.000
_cell.length_b   1.000
_cell.length_c   1.000
_cell.angle_alpha   90.00
_cell.angle_beta   90.00
_cell.angle_gamma   90.00
#
_symmetry.space_group_name_H-M   'P 1'
#
loop_
_entity.id
_entity.type
_entity.pdbx_description
1 polymer ?
#
loop_
_entity_poly.entity_id
_entity_poly.type
_entity_poly.pdbx_seq_one_letter_code
_entity_poly.pdbx_strand_id
1 'polypeptide(L)'
;IALESGADAIHPGYGFLAENSKFGEECEKHGIKLIGPSGDVINKMGDKITSKALMKKAGVPVIEGTPEGVTDIEDAKDIASQIGYPVIVKASAGGGGIGMRAVYEEDELVRAIESTQSVASTNFGDSTVFIEKYLEKPRHIEFQLLADEHGNVIHVGDRECSIQRRHQKLLEEAP
;
A
#
# COMPACT_ATOMS: atom_id res chain seq x y z
N ILE A 1 -6.70 22.23 19.78
CA ILE A 1 -6.13 21.64 21.03
C ILE A 1 -4.62 21.80 21.01
N ALA A 2 -3.85 21.30 20.01
CA ALA A 2 -2.39 21.38 20.00
C ALA A 2 -1.88 22.82 20.09
N LEU A 3 -2.44 23.73 19.29
CA LEU A 3 -2.12 25.16 19.33
C LEU A 3 -2.48 25.80 20.69
N GLU A 4 -3.63 25.45 21.23
CA GLU A 4 -4.10 25.99 22.52
C GLU A 4 -3.27 25.49 23.71
N SER A 5 -2.77 24.25 23.62
CA SER A 5 -1.92 23.67 24.68
C SER A 5 -0.45 24.07 24.58
N GLY A 6 -0.04 24.74 23.50
CA GLY A 6 1.35 25.08 23.26
C GLY A 6 2.22 23.86 22.92
N ALA A 7 1.65 22.84 22.30
CA ALA A 7 2.40 21.65 21.90
C ALA A 7 3.36 21.96 20.75
N ASP A 8 4.60 21.52 20.85
CA ASP A 8 5.62 21.65 19.80
C ASP A 8 5.50 20.56 18.73
N ALA A 9 4.98 19.40 19.10
CA ALA A 9 4.91 18.24 18.24
C ALA A 9 3.65 17.40 18.51
N ILE A 10 3.27 16.61 17.49
CA ILE A 10 2.19 15.62 17.58
C ILE A 10 2.74 14.26 17.15
N HIS A 11 2.56 13.25 18.00
CA HIS A 11 2.72 11.85 17.62
C HIS A 11 1.35 11.31 17.18
N PRO A 12 1.17 10.92 15.91
CA PRO A 12 -0.14 10.58 15.36
C PRO A 12 -0.64 9.18 15.76
N GLY A 13 0.20 8.39 16.43
CA GLY A 13 -0.08 6.97 16.68
C GLY A 13 0.11 6.11 15.43
N TYR A 14 -0.73 5.09 15.27
CA TYR A 14 -0.73 4.15 14.14
C TYR A 14 -2.06 4.25 13.39
N GLY A 15 -2.00 4.18 12.05
CA GLY A 15 -3.18 4.31 11.20
C GLY A 15 -3.82 5.69 11.27
N PHE A 16 -5.02 5.85 10.72
CA PHE A 16 -5.81 7.08 10.77
C PHE A 16 -5.01 8.36 10.44
N LEU A 17 -4.72 9.19 11.43
CA LEU A 17 -3.97 10.44 11.25
C LEU A 17 -2.53 10.24 10.80
N ALA A 18 -1.90 9.12 11.17
CA ALA A 18 -0.54 8.78 10.72
C ALA A 18 -0.46 8.54 9.20
N GLU A 19 -1.57 8.16 8.58
CA GLU A 19 -1.70 7.88 7.15
C GLU A 19 -2.40 9.02 6.38
N ASN A 20 -2.67 10.14 7.05
CA ASN A 20 -3.40 11.26 6.47
C ASN A 20 -2.44 12.40 6.07
N SER A 21 -2.17 12.52 4.76
CA SER A 21 -1.28 13.55 4.23
C SER A 21 -1.75 14.98 4.55
N LYS A 22 -3.07 15.22 4.51
CA LYS A 22 -3.64 16.54 4.82
C LYS A 22 -3.41 16.93 6.28
N PHE A 23 -3.45 15.95 7.20
CA PHE A 23 -3.12 16.21 8.59
C PHE A 23 -1.64 16.61 8.75
N GLY A 24 -0.74 15.93 8.04
CA GLY A 24 0.68 16.31 7.99
C GLY A 24 0.88 17.73 7.48
N GLU A 25 0.25 18.09 6.37
CA GLU A 25 0.29 19.43 5.78
C GLU A 25 -0.26 20.49 6.75
N GLU A 26 -1.34 20.20 7.48
CA GLU A 26 -1.90 21.13 8.47
C GLU A 26 -0.95 21.32 9.67
N CYS A 27 -0.28 20.28 10.12
CA CYS A 27 0.75 20.42 11.16
C CYS A 27 1.88 21.36 10.69
N GLU A 28 2.39 21.15 9.47
CA GLU A 28 3.45 21.98 8.88
C GLU A 28 3.02 23.46 8.76
N LYS A 29 1.80 23.74 8.26
CA LYS A 29 1.25 25.09 8.14
C LYS A 29 1.17 25.84 9.47
N HIS A 30 0.99 25.11 10.57
CA HIS A 30 0.86 25.69 11.90
C HIS A 30 2.16 25.62 12.73
N GLY A 31 3.26 25.20 12.11
CA GLY A 31 4.55 25.08 12.79
C GLY A 31 4.61 24.00 13.86
N ILE A 32 3.70 23.03 13.81
CA ILE A 32 3.68 21.88 14.70
C ILE A 32 4.41 20.73 14.03
N LYS A 33 5.38 20.14 14.75
CA LYS A 33 6.13 19.01 14.25
C LYS A 33 5.27 17.74 14.25
N LEU A 34 5.02 17.14 13.10
CA LEU A 34 4.49 15.78 13.04
C LEU A 34 5.64 14.79 13.28
N ILE A 35 5.51 13.90 14.27
CA ILE A 35 6.47 12.82 14.50
C ILE A 35 6.12 11.70 13.53
N GLY A 36 6.73 11.76 12.36
CA GLY A 36 6.46 10.91 11.21
C GLY A 36 6.97 11.56 9.92
N PRO A 37 6.66 10.95 8.77
CA PRO A 37 7.01 11.52 7.46
C PRO A 37 6.21 12.79 7.17
N SER A 38 6.69 13.60 6.21
CA SER A 38 5.96 14.78 5.72
C SER A 38 4.65 14.40 5.02
N GLY A 39 3.71 15.33 4.91
CA GLY A 39 2.46 15.12 4.19
C GLY A 39 2.68 14.64 2.75
N ASP A 40 3.68 15.17 2.04
CA ASP A 40 4.06 14.73 0.70
C ASP A 40 4.52 13.26 0.66
N VAL A 41 5.34 12.84 1.62
CA VAL A 41 5.80 11.44 1.72
C VAL A 41 4.63 10.51 2.06
N ILE A 42 3.76 10.91 3.00
CA ILE A 42 2.55 10.13 3.34
C ILE A 42 1.69 9.93 2.08
N ASN A 43 1.48 10.98 1.30
CA ASN A 43 0.69 10.91 0.07
C ASN A 43 1.32 9.97 -0.97
N LYS A 44 2.62 10.11 -1.23
CA LYS A 44 3.35 9.29 -2.21
C LYS A 44 3.41 7.81 -1.82
N MET A 45 3.60 7.53 -0.54
CA MET A 45 3.71 6.14 -0.04
C MET A 45 2.34 5.50 0.20
N GLY A 46 1.29 6.30 0.42
CA GLY A 46 -0.08 5.82 0.54
C GLY A 46 -0.72 5.40 -0.79
N ASP A 47 -0.28 5.98 -1.90
CA ASP A 47 -0.72 5.57 -3.24
C ASP A 47 0.08 4.37 -3.74
N LYS A 48 -0.60 3.24 -4.01
CA LYS A 48 0.03 1.97 -4.38
C LYS A 48 0.82 2.04 -5.69
N ILE A 49 0.35 2.81 -6.65
CA ILE A 49 1.01 2.96 -7.97
C ILE A 49 2.26 3.80 -7.82
N THR A 50 2.10 4.97 -7.21
CA THR A 50 3.19 5.92 -7.01
C THR A 50 4.30 5.32 -6.15
N SER A 51 3.95 4.66 -5.03
CA SER A 51 4.92 4.03 -4.14
C SER A 51 5.69 2.92 -4.84
N LYS A 52 5.00 2.05 -5.60
CA LYS A 52 5.62 0.97 -6.38
C LYS A 52 6.57 1.52 -7.45
N ALA A 53 6.16 2.55 -8.18
CA ALA A 53 6.99 3.21 -9.19
C ALA A 53 8.24 3.86 -8.57
N LEU A 54 8.09 4.55 -7.44
CA LEU A 54 9.21 5.15 -6.71
C LEU A 54 10.19 4.09 -6.20
N MET A 55 9.70 3.00 -5.62
CA MET A 55 10.55 1.91 -5.13
C MET A 55 11.30 1.23 -6.27
N LYS A 56 10.63 0.95 -7.39
CA LYS A 56 11.26 0.39 -8.59
C LYS A 56 12.36 1.32 -9.11
N LYS A 57 12.11 2.63 -9.17
CA LYS A 57 13.10 3.63 -9.57
C LYS A 57 14.31 3.69 -8.62
N ALA A 58 14.07 3.45 -7.34
CA ALA A 58 15.11 3.39 -6.32
C ALA A 58 15.89 2.05 -6.31
N GLY A 59 15.57 1.11 -7.21
CA GLY A 59 16.21 -0.21 -7.28
C GLY A 59 15.72 -1.20 -6.22
N VAL A 60 14.64 -0.89 -5.51
CA VAL A 60 14.01 -1.82 -4.57
C VAL A 60 13.19 -2.84 -5.36
N PRO A 61 13.34 -4.14 -5.11
CA PRO A 61 12.52 -5.16 -5.74
C PRO A 61 11.04 -4.94 -5.43
N VAL A 62 10.20 -5.01 -6.46
CA VAL A 62 8.74 -4.89 -6.33
C VAL A 62 8.07 -6.10 -6.95
N ILE A 63 6.88 -6.44 -6.47
CA ILE A 63 6.08 -7.51 -7.05
C ILE A 63 5.69 -7.12 -8.48
N GLU A 64 5.92 -8.01 -9.44
CA GLU A 64 5.55 -7.80 -10.83
C GLU A 64 4.03 -7.70 -10.97
N GLY A 65 3.58 -6.82 -11.88
CA GLY A 65 2.17 -6.57 -12.10
C GLY A 65 1.93 -5.49 -13.14
N THR A 66 0.66 -5.22 -13.41
CA THR A 66 0.26 -4.14 -14.32
C THR A 66 0.79 -2.79 -13.80
N PRO A 67 1.38 -1.96 -14.66
CA PRO A 67 1.88 -0.63 -14.27
C PRO A 67 0.73 0.35 -13.98
N GLU A 68 -0.42 0.13 -14.61
CA GLU A 68 -1.64 0.92 -14.50
C GLU A 68 -2.85 0.00 -14.34
N GLY A 69 -4.02 0.59 -14.14
CA GLY A 69 -5.25 -0.20 -14.07
C GLY A 69 -5.53 -0.94 -15.38
N VAL A 70 -6.14 -2.11 -15.26
CA VAL A 70 -6.57 -2.91 -16.40
C VAL A 70 -7.69 -2.19 -17.15
N THR A 71 -7.45 -1.86 -18.41
CA THR A 71 -8.41 -1.20 -19.32
C THR A 71 -8.88 -2.13 -20.43
N ASP A 72 -8.09 -3.12 -20.79
CA ASP A 72 -8.36 -4.10 -21.82
C ASP A 72 -8.12 -5.52 -21.32
N ILE A 73 -9.01 -6.45 -21.72
CA ILE A 73 -8.95 -7.84 -21.25
C ILE A 73 -7.83 -8.63 -21.95
N GLU A 74 -7.56 -8.36 -23.22
CA GLU A 74 -6.50 -9.07 -23.94
C GLU A 74 -5.12 -8.63 -23.43
N ASP A 75 -4.92 -7.32 -23.20
CA ASP A 75 -3.71 -6.82 -22.54
C ASP A 75 -3.53 -7.44 -21.14
N ALA A 76 -4.63 -7.60 -20.42
CA ALA A 76 -4.61 -8.25 -19.10
C ALA A 76 -4.18 -9.71 -19.15
N LYS A 77 -4.63 -10.48 -20.16
CA LYS A 77 -4.20 -11.87 -20.37
C LYS A 77 -2.73 -11.96 -20.72
N ASP A 78 -2.27 -11.10 -21.62
CA ASP A 78 -0.87 -11.06 -22.02
C ASP A 78 0.04 -10.76 -20.84
N ILE A 79 -0.31 -9.76 -20.03
CA ILE A 79 0.45 -9.40 -18.82
C ILE A 79 0.42 -10.54 -17.79
N ALA A 80 -0.74 -11.14 -17.54
CA ALA A 80 -0.86 -12.25 -16.60
C ALA A 80 -0.05 -13.47 -17.06
N SER A 81 -0.02 -13.74 -18.36
CA SER A 81 0.80 -14.81 -18.95
C SER A 81 2.31 -14.54 -18.81
N GLN A 82 2.75 -13.27 -19.00
CA GLN A 82 4.15 -12.87 -18.82
C GLN A 82 4.59 -12.97 -17.35
N ILE A 83 3.75 -12.54 -16.41
CA ILE A 83 3.99 -12.65 -14.96
C ILE A 83 4.01 -14.13 -14.54
N GLY A 84 3.22 -14.96 -15.21
CA GLY A 84 2.99 -16.38 -14.89
C GLY A 84 2.01 -16.57 -13.73
N TYR A 85 1.10 -17.53 -13.87
CA TYR A 85 0.14 -17.88 -12.81
C TYR A 85 0.84 -18.55 -11.61
N PRO A 86 0.27 -18.47 -10.39
CA PRO A 86 -0.94 -17.72 -10.07
C PRO A 86 -0.71 -16.21 -10.03
N VAL A 87 -1.76 -15.46 -10.37
CA VAL A 87 -1.82 -14.00 -10.25
C VAL A 87 -2.97 -13.60 -9.31
N ILE A 88 -2.97 -12.35 -8.86
CA ILE A 88 -4.06 -11.80 -8.05
C ILE A 88 -4.60 -10.55 -8.72
N VAL A 89 -5.91 -10.48 -8.87
CA VAL A 89 -6.65 -9.29 -9.31
C VAL A 89 -7.05 -8.50 -8.07
N LYS A 90 -6.75 -7.20 -8.03
CA LYS A 90 -6.99 -6.31 -6.88
C LYS A 90 -7.70 -5.04 -7.32
N ALA A 91 -8.67 -4.58 -6.52
CA ALA A 91 -9.21 -3.24 -6.67
C ALA A 91 -8.14 -2.18 -6.37
N SER A 92 -8.14 -1.09 -7.14
CA SER A 92 -7.28 0.09 -6.91
C SER A 92 -7.60 0.74 -5.57
N ALA A 93 -8.87 1.06 -5.38
CA ALA A 93 -9.37 1.58 -4.12
C ALA A 93 -9.69 0.43 -3.16
N GLY A 94 -9.40 0.62 -1.89
CA GLY A 94 -9.76 -0.32 -0.83
C GLY A 94 -8.58 -0.94 -0.08
N GLY A 95 -8.91 -1.60 1.02
CA GLY A 95 -7.97 -2.26 1.92
C GLY A 95 -8.64 -3.45 2.62
N GLY A 96 -7.89 -4.12 3.50
CA GLY A 96 -8.43 -5.22 4.30
C GLY A 96 -8.85 -6.48 3.53
N GLY A 97 -8.37 -6.65 2.28
CA GLY A 97 -8.67 -7.84 1.48
C GLY A 97 -9.98 -7.78 0.70
N ILE A 98 -10.72 -6.69 0.76
CA ILE A 98 -11.95 -6.50 -0.04
C ILE A 98 -11.55 -6.17 -1.48
N GLY A 99 -12.19 -6.85 -2.47
CA GLY A 99 -11.87 -6.64 -3.88
C GLY A 99 -10.54 -7.25 -4.29
N MET A 100 -10.20 -8.43 -3.77
CA MET A 100 -9.05 -9.22 -4.20
C MET A 100 -9.46 -10.63 -4.58
N ARG A 101 -8.91 -11.15 -5.69
CA ARG A 101 -9.18 -12.51 -6.14
C ARG A 101 -7.93 -13.15 -6.73
N ALA A 102 -7.51 -14.27 -6.14
CA ALA A 102 -6.45 -15.09 -6.70
C ALA A 102 -6.97 -15.86 -7.93
N VAL A 103 -6.12 -16.00 -8.94
CA VAL A 103 -6.38 -16.64 -10.22
C VAL A 103 -5.23 -17.61 -10.49
N TYR A 104 -5.54 -18.87 -10.63
CA TYR A 104 -4.54 -19.93 -10.80
C TYR A 104 -4.36 -20.33 -12.26
N GLU A 105 -5.39 -20.14 -13.08
CA GLU A 105 -5.40 -20.52 -14.49
C GLU A 105 -6.01 -19.40 -15.34
N GLU A 106 -5.63 -19.34 -16.61
CA GLU A 106 -6.00 -18.25 -17.53
C GLU A 106 -7.53 -18.15 -17.74
N ASP A 107 -8.23 -19.28 -17.80
CA ASP A 107 -9.67 -19.32 -18.02
C ASP A 107 -10.49 -18.67 -16.90
N GLU A 108 -9.90 -18.53 -15.70
CA GLU A 108 -10.52 -17.85 -14.55
C GLU A 108 -10.34 -16.32 -14.60
N LEU A 109 -9.36 -15.80 -15.37
CA LEU A 109 -8.90 -14.41 -15.28
C LEU A 109 -10.01 -13.40 -15.59
N VAL A 110 -10.72 -13.60 -16.69
CA VAL A 110 -11.78 -12.67 -17.13
C VAL A 110 -12.86 -12.54 -16.07
N ARG A 111 -13.34 -13.66 -15.53
CA ARG A 111 -14.35 -13.67 -14.45
C ARG A 111 -13.83 -13.01 -13.19
N ALA A 112 -12.54 -13.18 -12.87
CA ALA A 112 -11.92 -12.56 -11.73
C ALA A 112 -11.87 -11.02 -11.88
N ILE A 113 -11.51 -10.53 -13.06
CA ILE A 113 -11.50 -9.09 -13.38
C ILE A 113 -12.91 -8.53 -13.24
N GLU A 114 -13.90 -9.06 -13.94
CA GLU A 114 -15.28 -8.58 -13.93
C GLU A 114 -15.89 -8.56 -12.52
N SER A 115 -15.69 -9.65 -11.76
CA SER A 115 -16.20 -9.73 -10.40
C SER A 115 -15.53 -8.74 -9.45
N THR A 116 -14.21 -8.54 -9.60
CA THR A 116 -13.46 -7.58 -8.79
C THR A 116 -13.84 -6.15 -9.12
N GLN A 117 -14.01 -5.82 -10.40
CA GLN A 117 -14.50 -4.51 -10.86
C GLN A 117 -15.90 -4.19 -10.30
N SER A 118 -16.81 -5.17 -10.31
CA SER A 118 -18.16 -5.00 -9.74
C SER A 118 -18.12 -4.71 -8.23
N VAL A 119 -17.30 -5.47 -7.49
CA VAL A 119 -17.10 -5.25 -6.05
C VAL A 119 -16.46 -3.88 -5.78
N ALA A 120 -15.46 -3.50 -6.56
CA ALA A 120 -14.75 -2.23 -6.44
C ALA A 120 -15.69 -1.04 -6.71
N SER A 121 -16.45 -1.08 -7.80
CA SER A 121 -17.44 -0.06 -8.14
C SER A 121 -18.51 0.11 -7.04
N THR A 122 -19.03 -1.01 -6.52
CA THR A 122 -20.09 -0.99 -5.50
C THR A 122 -19.60 -0.44 -4.16
N ASN A 123 -18.39 -0.80 -3.73
CA ASN A 123 -17.90 -0.47 -2.39
C ASN A 123 -17.10 0.85 -2.35
N PHE A 124 -16.46 1.23 -3.46
CA PHE A 124 -15.51 2.34 -3.49
C PHE A 124 -15.83 3.39 -4.57
N GLY A 125 -16.78 3.12 -5.46
CA GLY A 125 -17.13 4.02 -6.56
C GLY A 125 -16.08 4.07 -7.69
N ASP A 126 -15.06 3.23 -7.65
CA ASP A 126 -13.99 3.10 -8.63
C ASP A 126 -13.85 1.63 -9.05
N SER A 127 -14.00 1.34 -10.35
CA SER A 127 -13.91 -0.01 -10.90
C SER A 127 -12.50 -0.41 -11.33
N THR A 128 -11.50 0.44 -11.11
CA THR A 128 -10.12 0.19 -11.53
C THR A 128 -9.56 -1.02 -10.77
N VAL A 129 -8.99 -1.96 -11.52
CA VAL A 129 -8.34 -3.18 -10.98
C VAL A 129 -6.93 -3.32 -11.52
N PHE A 130 -6.08 -4.00 -10.77
CA PHE A 130 -4.70 -4.36 -11.11
C PHE A 130 -4.51 -5.86 -11.08
N ILE A 131 -3.51 -6.32 -11.82
CA ILE A 131 -3.03 -7.71 -11.78
C ILE A 131 -1.62 -7.70 -11.25
N GLU A 132 -1.34 -8.56 -10.29
CA GLU A 132 0.00 -8.75 -9.73
C GLU A 132 0.31 -10.23 -9.57
N LYS A 133 1.61 -10.58 -9.51
CA LYS A 133 2.01 -11.94 -9.12
C LYS A 133 1.41 -12.28 -7.76
N TYR A 134 0.75 -13.43 -7.68
CA TYR A 134 0.26 -13.93 -6.40
C TYR A 134 1.38 -14.71 -5.68
N LEU A 135 1.72 -14.26 -4.50
CA LEU A 135 2.67 -14.93 -3.63
C LEU A 135 1.91 -15.83 -2.67
N GLU A 136 2.08 -17.14 -2.83
CA GLU A 136 1.50 -18.11 -1.91
C GLU A 136 2.30 -18.14 -0.61
N LYS A 137 1.60 -18.06 0.53
CA LYS A 137 2.20 -18.11 1.88
C LYS A 137 3.36 -17.11 2.07
N PRO A 138 3.20 -15.83 1.73
CA PRO A 138 4.24 -14.85 1.90
C PRO A 138 4.53 -14.62 3.38
N ARG A 139 5.77 -14.23 3.70
CA ARG A 139 6.09 -13.61 4.98
C ARG A 139 5.91 -12.10 4.88
N HIS A 140 5.37 -11.49 5.92
CA HIS A 140 5.29 -10.05 6.03
C HIS A 140 6.44 -9.56 6.89
N ILE A 141 7.46 -9.03 6.25
CA ILE A 141 8.62 -8.43 6.90
C ILE A 141 8.61 -6.93 6.63
N GLU A 142 8.81 -6.13 7.65
CA GLU A 142 8.90 -4.68 7.52
C GLU A 142 10.13 -4.14 8.25
N PHE A 143 10.57 -2.94 7.86
CA PHE A 143 11.71 -2.26 8.48
C PHE A 143 11.24 -0.97 9.13
N GLN A 144 11.58 -0.77 10.40
CA GLN A 144 11.35 0.51 11.06
C GLN A 144 12.42 1.51 10.62
N LEU A 145 11.98 2.62 10.04
CA LEU A 145 12.84 3.74 9.64
C LEU A 145 12.70 4.89 10.63
N LEU A 146 13.81 5.55 10.91
CA LEU A 146 13.87 6.81 11.63
C LEU A 146 14.68 7.82 10.82
N ALA A 147 14.20 9.05 10.75
CA ALA A 147 14.89 10.14 10.08
C ALA A 147 14.88 11.39 10.98
N ASP A 148 15.93 12.19 10.86
CA ASP A 148 16.02 13.49 11.50
C ASP A 148 15.83 14.65 10.49
N GLU A 149 15.87 15.88 11.00
CA GLU A 149 15.75 17.10 10.18
C GLU A 149 17.02 17.42 9.38
N HIS A 150 18.12 16.73 9.66
CA HIS A 150 19.42 16.95 9.03
C HIS A 150 19.66 16.03 7.82
N GLY A 151 18.68 15.19 7.48
CA GLY A 151 18.77 14.26 6.36
C GLY A 151 19.40 12.92 6.71
N ASN A 152 19.64 12.63 7.98
CA ASN A 152 20.07 11.30 8.40
C ASN A 152 18.88 10.36 8.42
N VAL A 153 19.05 9.16 7.84
CA VAL A 153 18.05 8.11 7.84
C VAL A 153 18.70 6.81 8.30
N ILE A 154 18.09 6.16 9.26
CA ILE A 154 18.54 4.86 9.78
C ILE A 154 17.39 3.85 9.75
N HIS A 155 17.71 2.58 9.75
CA HIS A 155 16.76 1.51 10.06
C HIS A 155 17.07 0.91 11.44
N VAL A 156 16.04 0.48 12.16
CA VAL A 156 16.15 -0.08 13.52
C VAL A 156 16.01 -1.60 13.52
N GLY A 157 16.13 -2.21 12.36
CA GLY A 157 15.98 -3.65 12.16
C GLY A 157 14.64 -3.99 11.52
N ASP A 158 14.47 -5.28 11.28
CA ASP A 158 13.27 -5.85 10.70
C ASP A 158 12.27 -6.28 11.78
N ARG A 159 11.01 -6.35 11.38
CA ARG A 159 9.92 -6.91 12.19
C ARG A 159 9.20 -7.97 11.37
N GLU A 160 9.00 -9.14 11.98
CA GLU A 160 8.18 -10.21 11.43
C GLU A 160 6.71 -9.99 11.81
N CYS A 161 5.85 -9.80 10.81
CA CYS A 161 4.44 -9.42 10.98
C CYS A 161 3.48 -10.37 10.28
N SER A 162 3.90 -11.62 10.01
CA SER A 162 3.07 -12.59 9.24
C SER A 162 1.87 -13.10 10.03
N ILE A 163 1.87 -13.00 11.36
CA ILE A 163 0.73 -13.42 12.18
C ILE A 163 -0.36 -12.36 12.13
N GLN A 164 -1.36 -12.62 11.30
CA GLN A 164 -2.42 -11.67 10.99
C GLN A 164 -3.80 -12.33 11.12
N ARG A 165 -4.81 -11.51 11.40
CA ARG A 165 -6.23 -11.90 11.31
C ARG A 165 -6.93 -10.99 10.33
N ARG A 166 -7.47 -11.56 9.25
CA ARG A 166 -8.14 -10.81 8.18
C ARG A 166 -7.28 -9.65 7.66
N HIS A 167 -5.99 -9.93 7.41
CA HIS A 167 -5.00 -8.97 6.94
C HIS A 167 -4.67 -7.81 7.92
N GLN A 168 -4.98 -7.99 9.20
CA GLN A 168 -4.56 -7.09 10.28
C GLN A 168 -3.48 -7.76 11.11
N LYS A 169 -2.38 -7.05 11.36
CA LYS A 169 -1.28 -7.51 12.21
C LYS A 169 -1.80 -7.76 13.62
N LEU A 170 -1.45 -8.92 14.19
CA LEU A 170 -1.75 -9.28 15.58
C LEU A 170 -0.51 -9.37 16.43
N LEU A 171 0.60 -9.78 15.82
CA LEU A 171 1.87 -9.96 16.49
C LEU A 171 2.97 -9.40 15.59
N GLU A 172 3.87 -8.66 16.22
CA GLU A 172 5.09 -8.14 15.62
C GLU A 172 6.27 -8.58 16.47
N GLU A 173 7.24 -9.25 15.85
CA GLU A 173 8.44 -9.73 16.51
C GLU A 173 9.65 -9.00 15.93
N ALA A 174 10.41 -8.35 16.79
CA ALA A 174 11.73 -7.82 16.46
C ALA A 174 12.81 -8.85 16.83
N PRO A 175 13.96 -8.89 16.10
CA PRO A 175 15.07 -9.77 16.40
C PRO A 175 15.73 -9.43 17.74
#